data_c39f176bdfd7fdba730c2f4cc45cd533
#
_entry.id   c39f176bdfd7fdba730c2f4cc45cd533
#
_cell.length_a   1.000
_cell.length_b   1.000
_cell.length_c   1.000
_cell.angle_alpha   90.00
_cell.angle_beta   90.00
_cell.angle_gamma   90.00
#
_symmetry.space_group_name_H-M   'P 1'
#
loop_
_entity.id
_entity.type
_entity.pdbx_description
1 polymer ?
#
loop_
_entity_poly.entity_id
_entity_poly.type
_entity_poly.pdbx_seq_one_letter_code
_entity_poly.pdbx_strand_id
1 'polypeptide(L)'
;MANTKKYWKGIDELKETKSFQESKESEFSQSNSIESFLADDQLSESSTGRRDFLKFLGFSVAAATVAACEAPVIKAVPYVMKPENVTPGMPTWYASTYYDGSSYASILVKTREARPIFIKGNKHFGITKGSVTPSIIASVLGVYDSERIKNPLKGGKKSSWGAVDKEISSAIQNANKVALISNTVISPSTMAAISELGSAVKGEFEHIQYDAISYSAIRKANESNFGKSFIPSYDFSKAKTIIGVNADFLSTWLMPTEFAAQYGETRNPESDSGWMSKHFQFESVMSVTGSNADYRAMTKPSEEESVLKYILAGLRGMKGTIPSSLKKTADLAIKSLQEQGKESLVVCGTNNTGLQQLVNEINQQNGAYGSTIDLYNELLMFQSEEAKLMNCVKGIESGKYDVVLFYNSNPVYSFPKDGFKKALKSKKVKVTVSLNSHNDETGTLCTFNCPDHHALESWADYQPKTNHYAIAQPTIRPLHNTACALESFLVWSGKAERGGKDSTVAYDKIKETFSNISGADFKMVMHNSCVDLPQPMIEDRMTFSDATYAAMPKKTTGTEVITYQKS
;
A
#
# COMPACT_ATOMS: atom_id res chain seq x y z
N MET A 1 26.79 -38.79 -25.10
CA MET A 1 26.36 -38.51 -23.72
C MET A 1 26.33 -36.99 -23.56
N ALA A 2 25.17 -36.41 -23.40
CA ALA A 2 25.04 -34.97 -23.26
C ALA A 2 25.62 -34.55 -21.89
N ASN A 3 26.58 -33.64 -21.93
CA ASN A 3 27.22 -33.09 -20.73
C ASN A 3 26.21 -32.16 -20.04
N THR A 4 25.47 -32.69 -19.10
CA THR A 4 24.52 -31.90 -18.29
C THR A 4 25.34 -30.92 -17.46
N LYS A 5 25.17 -29.62 -17.72
CA LYS A 5 25.80 -28.56 -16.92
C LYS A 5 25.35 -28.69 -15.47
N LYS A 6 26.30 -28.94 -14.56
CA LYS A 6 26.05 -29.01 -13.11
C LYS A 6 26.13 -27.59 -12.56
N TYR A 7 25.05 -27.17 -11.87
CA TYR A 7 24.99 -25.88 -11.17
C TYR A 7 25.04 -26.14 -9.67
N TRP A 8 25.81 -25.35 -8.94
CA TRP A 8 25.94 -25.44 -7.47
C TRP A 8 25.12 -24.32 -6.81
N LYS A 9 24.44 -24.64 -5.72
CA LYS A 9 23.64 -23.68 -4.92
C LYS A 9 24.49 -22.93 -3.90
N GLY A 10 25.67 -23.46 -3.52
CA GLY A 10 26.54 -22.86 -2.53
C GLY A 10 27.98 -23.39 -2.59
N ILE A 11 28.88 -22.77 -1.82
CA ILE A 11 30.30 -23.12 -1.76
C ILE A 11 30.53 -24.51 -1.15
N ASP A 12 29.69 -24.92 -0.19
CA ASP A 12 29.76 -26.22 0.47
C ASP A 12 29.39 -27.36 -0.48
N GLU A 13 28.46 -27.14 -1.40
CA GLU A 13 28.12 -28.06 -2.49
C GLU A 13 29.27 -28.18 -3.51
N LEU A 14 29.89 -27.04 -3.86
CA LEU A 14 31.03 -27.01 -4.78
C LEU A 14 32.24 -27.75 -4.22
N LYS A 15 32.47 -27.66 -2.90
CA LYS A 15 33.60 -28.30 -2.19
C LYS A 15 33.27 -29.70 -1.69
N GLU A 16 32.07 -30.19 -1.85
CA GLU A 16 31.56 -31.48 -1.37
C GLU A 16 31.94 -31.76 0.11
N THR A 17 31.71 -30.74 0.96
CA THR A 17 32.05 -30.85 2.39
C THR A 17 31.28 -31.98 3.08
N LYS A 18 31.84 -32.57 4.15
CA LYS A 18 31.15 -33.65 4.88
C LYS A 18 29.78 -33.21 5.41
N SER A 19 29.66 -31.98 5.90
CA SER A 19 28.41 -31.43 6.38
C SER A 19 27.36 -31.31 5.28
N PHE A 20 27.78 -31.01 4.03
CA PHE A 20 26.88 -30.99 2.88
C PHE A 20 26.41 -32.39 2.49
N GLN A 21 27.30 -33.39 2.53
CA GLN A 21 26.93 -34.78 2.22
C GLN A 21 25.93 -35.36 3.24
N GLU A 22 26.13 -35.10 4.53
CA GLU A 22 25.21 -35.50 5.60
C GLU A 22 23.85 -34.78 5.49
N SER A 23 23.84 -33.48 5.14
CA SER A 23 22.63 -32.70 4.90
C SER A 23 21.88 -33.17 3.66
N LYS A 24 22.57 -33.58 2.59
CA LYS A 24 21.96 -34.07 1.36
C LYS A 24 21.21 -35.40 1.55
N GLU A 25 21.70 -36.26 2.41
CA GLU A 25 21.02 -37.52 2.75
C GLU A 25 19.75 -37.30 3.58
N SER A 26 19.66 -36.17 4.31
CA SER A 26 18.49 -35.79 5.11
C SER A 26 17.51 -34.81 4.41
N GLU A 27 17.83 -34.36 3.20
CA GLU A 27 17.03 -33.36 2.45
C GLU A 27 15.65 -33.91 2.02
N PHE A 28 15.52 -35.23 1.90
CA PHE A 28 14.24 -35.90 1.71
C PHE A 28 14.03 -36.87 2.87
N SER A 29 12.98 -36.66 3.68
CA SER A 29 12.57 -37.66 4.66
C SER A 29 12.36 -38.99 3.92
N GLN A 30 13.19 -39.98 4.24
CA GLN A 30 12.92 -41.33 3.76
C GLN A 30 11.49 -41.67 4.22
N SER A 31 10.61 -41.98 3.28
CA SER A 31 9.32 -42.55 3.62
C SER A 31 9.63 -43.89 4.34
N ASN A 32 9.57 -43.87 5.66
CA ASN A 32 9.62 -45.10 6.43
C ASN A 32 8.51 -46.02 5.88
N SER A 33 8.89 -47.11 5.25
CA SER A 33 7.91 -48.09 4.81
C SER A 33 7.18 -48.60 6.04
N ILE A 34 5.88 -48.95 5.89
CA ILE A 34 5.09 -49.53 6.96
C ILE A 34 5.80 -50.77 7.56
N GLU A 35 6.61 -51.47 6.77
CA GLU A 35 7.43 -52.59 7.14
C GLU A 35 8.57 -52.22 8.10
N SER A 36 9.23 -51.06 7.94
CA SER A 36 10.28 -50.59 8.87
C SER A 36 9.69 -50.12 10.21
N PHE A 37 8.48 -49.58 10.22
CA PHE A 37 7.74 -49.23 11.43
C PHE A 37 7.27 -50.44 12.22
N LEU A 38 6.91 -51.53 11.54
CA LEU A 38 6.47 -52.76 12.16
C LEU A 38 7.64 -53.67 12.64
N ALA A 39 8.86 -53.36 12.21
CA ALA A 39 10.10 -54.06 12.61
C ALA A 39 10.80 -53.43 13.84
N ASP A 40 10.23 -52.39 14.46
CA ASP A 40 10.79 -51.75 15.65
C ASP A 40 10.60 -52.64 16.89
N ASP A 41 11.71 -53.15 17.44
CA ASP A 41 11.75 -54.08 18.59
C ASP A 41 11.06 -53.53 19.85
N GLN A 42 10.88 -52.21 19.98
CA GLN A 42 10.17 -51.60 21.11
C GLN A 42 8.65 -51.86 21.08
N LEU A 43 8.07 -52.21 19.94
CA LEU A 43 6.65 -52.60 19.85
C LEU A 43 6.39 -54.08 20.27
N SER A 44 7.42 -54.90 20.31
CA SER A 44 7.32 -56.32 20.68
C SER A 44 7.28 -56.56 22.21
N GLU A 45 7.69 -55.56 23.02
CA GLU A 45 7.73 -55.66 24.50
C GLU A 45 6.47 -55.08 25.20
N SER A 46 5.52 -54.49 24.46
CA SER A 46 4.30 -53.98 25.06
C SER A 46 3.33 -55.14 25.40
N SER A 47 2.93 -55.28 26.67
CA SER A 47 2.02 -56.30 27.20
C SER A 47 0.55 -56.11 26.77
N THR A 48 0.31 -55.45 25.66
CA THR A 48 -1.03 -55.24 25.11
C THR A 48 -1.48 -56.53 24.38
N GLY A 49 -2.67 -57.04 24.74
CA GLY A 49 -3.18 -58.28 24.14
C GLY A 49 -3.35 -58.13 22.64
N ARG A 50 -3.05 -59.20 21.86
CA ARG A 50 -3.15 -59.24 20.39
C ARG A 50 -4.49 -58.71 19.86
N ARG A 51 -5.56 -58.87 20.63
CA ARG A 51 -6.90 -58.42 20.27
C ARG A 51 -7.07 -56.90 20.33
N ASP A 52 -6.41 -56.24 21.28
CA ASP A 52 -6.49 -54.76 21.42
C ASP A 52 -5.53 -54.08 20.46
N PHE A 53 -4.39 -54.68 20.14
CA PHE A 53 -3.52 -54.25 19.05
C PHE A 53 -4.17 -54.31 17.69
N LEU A 54 -4.91 -55.40 17.38
CA LEU A 54 -5.67 -55.53 16.13
C LEU A 54 -6.85 -54.56 16.04
N LYS A 55 -7.51 -54.24 17.17
CA LYS A 55 -8.52 -53.17 17.22
C LYS A 55 -7.94 -51.80 16.95
N PHE A 56 -6.78 -51.46 17.57
CA PHE A 56 -6.07 -50.22 17.36
C PHE A 56 -5.58 -50.07 15.92
N LEU A 57 -5.01 -51.11 15.35
CA LEU A 57 -4.58 -51.14 13.96
C LEU A 57 -5.77 -51.01 13.00
N GLY A 58 -6.87 -51.70 13.24
CA GLY A 58 -8.11 -51.60 12.45
C GLY A 58 -8.71 -50.19 12.52
N PHE A 59 -8.69 -49.56 13.70
CA PHE A 59 -9.20 -48.21 13.87
C PHE A 59 -8.30 -47.16 13.20
N SER A 60 -6.96 -47.31 13.29
CA SER A 60 -6.02 -46.37 12.66
C SER A 60 -6.02 -46.50 11.14
N VAL A 61 -6.13 -47.67 10.57
CA VAL A 61 -6.28 -47.88 9.13
C VAL A 61 -7.64 -47.38 8.63
N ALA A 62 -8.73 -47.59 9.37
CA ALA A 62 -10.04 -47.03 9.04
C ALA A 62 -10.05 -45.49 9.13
N ALA A 63 -9.42 -44.91 10.14
CA ALA A 63 -9.29 -43.46 10.26
C ALA A 63 -8.42 -42.85 9.14
N ALA A 64 -7.33 -43.51 8.75
CA ALA A 64 -6.48 -43.08 7.63
C ALA A 64 -7.20 -43.21 6.27
N THR A 65 -8.02 -44.23 6.06
CA THR A 65 -8.82 -44.37 4.83
C THR A 65 -9.97 -43.35 4.76
N VAL A 66 -10.59 -43.01 5.90
CA VAL A 66 -11.63 -41.96 5.94
C VAL A 66 -11.02 -40.58 5.75
N ALA A 67 -9.83 -40.29 6.33
CA ALA A 67 -9.12 -39.05 6.11
C ALA A 67 -8.55 -38.92 4.68
N ALA A 68 -8.24 -40.03 4.01
CA ALA A 68 -7.77 -40.03 2.62
C ALA A 68 -8.91 -39.91 1.57
N CYS A 69 -10.17 -40.06 1.99
CA CYS A 69 -11.32 -40.07 1.06
C CYS A 69 -11.96 -38.71 0.82
N GLU A 70 -11.50 -37.63 1.42
CA GLU A 70 -11.93 -36.27 1.08
C GLU A 70 -10.85 -35.47 0.36
N ALA A 71 -10.33 -36.00 -0.74
CA ALA A 71 -9.82 -35.12 -1.77
C ALA A 71 -11.03 -34.36 -2.33
N PRO A 72 -11.05 -33.01 -2.27
CA PRO A 72 -12.13 -32.24 -2.88
C PRO A 72 -12.19 -32.65 -4.35
N VAL A 73 -13.32 -33.24 -4.77
CA VAL A 73 -13.56 -33.54 -6.18
C VAL A 73 -13.66 -32.19 -6.88
N ILE A 74 -12.53 -31.69 -7.38
CA ILE A 74 -12.49 -30.52 -8.25
C ILE A 74 -13.16 -30.97 -9.56
N LYS A 75 -14.46 -30.74 -9.66
CA LYS A 75 -15.18 -30.89 -10.91
C LYS A 75 -14.74 -29.75 -11.82
N ALA A 76 -13.80 -30.01 -12.72
CA ALA A 76 -13.55 -29.15 -13.85
C ALA A 76 -14.75 -29.26 -14.79
N VAL A 77 -15.57 -28.22 -14.86
CA VAL A 77 -16.63 -28.12 -15.88
C VAL A 77 -15.95 -27.52 -17.13
N PRO A 78 -15.77 -28.29 -18.21
CA PRO A 78 -15.23 -27.77 -19.46
C PRO A 78 -16.21 -26.74 -20.03
N TYR A 79 -15.71 -25.74 -20.75
CA TYR A 79 -16.56 -24.82 -21.50
C TYR A 79 -17.34 -25.57 -22.55
N VAL A 80 -18.66 -25.49 -22.49
CA VAL A 80 -19.54 -26.04 -23.54
C VAL A 80 -19.41 -25.23 -24.84
N MET A 81 -19.23 -23.89 -24.68
CA MET A 81 -18.85 -22.98 -25.77
C MET A 81 -17.64 -22.17 -25.34
N LYS A 82 -16.62 -22.12 -26.20
CA LYS A 82 -15.42 -21.31 -25.96
C LYS A 82 -15.83 -19.83 -25.95
N PRO A 83 -15.53 -19.06 -24.88
CA PRO A 83 -15.68 -17.61 -24.91
C PRO A 83 -14.81 -16.99 -26.03
N GLU A 84 -15.29 -15.96 -26.67
CA GLU A 84 -14.71 -15.38 -27.89
C GLU A 84 -13.20 -15.07 -27.74
N ASN A 85 -12.79 -14.53 -26.59
CA ASN A 85 -11.42 -14.09 -26.34
C ASN A 85 -10.64 -14.96 -25.33
N VAL A 86 -11.12 -16.18 -25.01
CA VAL A 86 -10.46 -17.09 -24.07
C VAL A 86 -10.08 -18.37 -24.77
N THR A 87 -8.79 -18.66 -24.84
CA THR A 87 -8.29 -19.95 -25.31
C THR A 87 -7.92 -20.81 -24.09
N PRO A 88 -8.53 -22.00 -23.91
CA PRO A 88 -8.20 -22.89 -22.80
C PRO A 88 -6.69 -23.15 -22.72
N GLY A 89 -6.11 -23.06 -21.52
CA GLY A 89 -4.69 -23.24 -21.30
C GLY A 89 -3.80 -22.03 -21.64
N MET A 90 -4.31 -21.03 -22.36
CA MET A 90 -3.58 -19.79 -22.66
C MET A 90 -4.00 -18.67 -21.70
N PRO A 91 -3.04 -17.94 -21.11
CA PRO A 91 -3.37 -16.81 -20.25
C PRO A 91 -3.77 -15.57 -21.06
N THR A 92 -4.74 -14.83 -20.54
CA THR A 92 -5.09 -13.49 -21.01
C THR A 92 -4.57 -12.46 -20.02
N TRP A 93 -4.09 -11.30 -20.54
CA TRP A 93 -3.57 -10.22 -19.73
C TRP A 93 -4.48 -9.00 -19.82
N TYR A 94 -4.77 -8.40 -18.67
CA TYR A 94 -5.56 -7.18 -18.58
C TYR A 94 -4.72 -6.07 -17.95
N ALA A 95 -4.70 -4.91 -18.59
CA ALA A 95 -4.15 -3.70 -17.99
C ALA A 95 -5.12 -3.21 -16.90
N SER A 96 -4.61 -2.85 -15.75
CA SER A 96 -5.38 -2.33 -14.63
C SER A 96 -4.48 -1.46 -13.74
N THR A 97 -5.04 -0.91 -12.68
CA THR A 97 -4.33 -0.13 -11.68
C THR A 97 -4.61 -0.70 -10.30
N TYR A 98 -3.61 -0.68 -9.44
CA TYR A 98 -3.73 -1.10 -8.05
C TYR A 98 -3.48 0.08 -7.11
N TYR A 99 -4.34 0.20 -6.11
CA TYR A 99 -4.18 1.11 -4.99
C TYR A 99 -4.82 0.50 -3.74
N ASP A 100 -4.10 0.50 -2.61
CA ASP A 100 -4.57 -0.05 -1.32
C ASP A 100 -4.58 1.00 -0.19
N GLY A 101 -4.36 2.28 -0.52
CA GLY A 101 -4.23 3.38 0.43
C GLY A 101 -2.77 3.75 0.73
N SER A 102 -1.83 2.84 0.55
CA SER A 102 -0.40 3.07 0.79
C SER A 102 0.47 2.87 -0.45
N SER A 103 0.08 1.96 -1.32
CA SER A 103 0.85 1.54 -2.49
C SER A 103 0.04 1.73 -3.77
N TYR A 104 0.67 2.30 -4.78
CA TYR A 104 0.09 2.51 -6.11
C TYR A 104 0.96 1.86 -7.18
N ALA A 105 0.36 1.21 -8.17
CA ALA A 105 1.06 0.77 -9.37
C ALA A 105 0.13 0.58 -10.57
N SER A 106 0.66 0.85 -11.77
CA SER A 106 0.07 0.39 -13.03
C SER A 106 0.45 -1.06 -13.25
N ILE A 107 -0.54 -1.94 -13.40
CA ILE A 107 -0.35 -3.39 -13.38
C ILE A 107 -0.90 -4.07 -14.63
N LEU A 108 -0.35 -5.25 -14.91
CA LEU A 108 -0.92 -6.23 -15.83
C LEU A 108 -1.33 -7.46 -15.03
N VAL A 109 -2.60 -7.79 -15.09
CA VAL A 109 -3.20 -8.94 -14.39
C VAL A 109 -3.28 -10.12 -15.34
N LYS A 110 -2.62 -11.22 -14.99
CA LYS A 110 -2.67 -12.47 -15.72
C LYS A 110 -3.88 -13.27 -15.27
N THR A 111 -4.79 -13.57 -16.20
CA THR A 111 -5.93 -14.43 -15.94
C THR A 111 -5.79 -15.73 -16.71
N ARG A 112 -6.26 -16.82 -16.12
CA ARG A 112 -6.43 -18.10 -16.78
C ARG A 112 -7.83 -18.58 -16.53
N GLU A 113 -8.57 -18.87 -17.59
CA GLU A 113 -9.97 -19.31 -17.52
C GLU A 113 -10.83 -18.36 -16.64
N ALA A 114 -10.71 -17.06 -16.94
CA ALA A 114 -11.39 -15.96 -16.24
C ALA A 114 -11.04 -15.82 -14.73
N ARG A 115 -9.91 -16.37 -14.29
CA ARG A 115 -9.42 -16.23 -12.91
C ARG A 115 -8.07 -15.54 -12.85
N PRO A 116 -7.90 -14.46 -12.10
CA PRO A 116 -6.61 -13.83 -11.90
C PRO A 116 -5.67 -14.77 -11.13
N ILE A 117 -4.45 -14.95 -11.66
CA ILE A 117 -3.46 -15.87 -11.09
C ILE A 117 -2.11 -15.21 -10.81
N PHE A 118 -1.85 -14.03 -11.40
CA PHE A 118 -0.59 -13.34 -11.21
C PHE A 118 -0.71 -11.86 -11.59
N ILE A 119 0.07 -11.03 -10.92
CA ILE A 119 0.17 -9.59 -11.19
C ILE A 119 1.63 -9.26 -11.51
N LYS A 120 1.85 -8.43 -12.53
CA LYS A 120 3.13 -7.79 -12.82
C LYS A 120 2.94 -6.32 -13.16
N GLY A 121 4.01 -5.54 -13.07
CA GLY A 121 3.98 -4.14 -13.46
C GLY A 121 3.80 -3.94 -14.97
N ASN A 122 3.09 -2.88 -15.34
CA ASN A 122 2.93 -2.46 -16.72
C ASN A 122 4.13 -1.59 -17.14
N LYS A 123 4.99 -2.11 -18.02
CA LYS A 123 6.20 -1.41 -18.49
C LYS A 123 5.91 -0.32 -19.52
N HIS A 124 4.79 -0.40 -20.22
CA HIS A 124 4.49 0.45 -21.37
C HIS A 124 3.62 1.65 -20.99
N PHE A 125 2.82 1.53 -19.93
CA PHE A 125 1.87 2.56 -19.53
C PHE A 125 1.95 2.79 -18.03
N GLY A 126 1.79 4.06 -17.62
CA GLY A 126 1.75 4.50 -16.25
C GLY A 126 3.09 4.92 -15.67
N ILE A 127 3.01 5.71 -14.61
CA ILE A 127 4.17 6.37 -13.97
C ILE A 127 5.14 5.40 -13.27
N THR A 128 4.70 4.17 -12.97
CA THR A 128 5.54 3.17 -12.29
C THR A 128 6.43 2.36 -13.22
N LYS A 129 6.29 2.52 -14.55
CA LYS A 129 7.15 1.92 -15.60
C LYS A 129 7.50 0.44 -15.38
N GLY A 130 6.55 -0.33 -14.86
CA GLY A 130 6.71 -1.76 -14.60
C GLY A 130 7.22 -2.13 -13.20
N SER A 131 7.52 -1.16 -12.36
CA SER A 131 7.87 -1.41 -10.96
C SER A 131 6.62 -1.73 -10.15
N VAL A 132 6.72 -2.74 -9.28
CA VAL A 132 5.69 -3.18 -8.33
C VAL A 132 6.34 -3.70 -7.07
N THR A 133 5.65 -3.58 -5.94
CA THR A 133 6.11 -4.16 -4.67
C THR A 133 5.70 -5.63 -4.55
N PRO A 134 6.39 -6.42 -3.70
CA PRO A 134 5.97 -7.79 -3.40
C PRO A 134 4.53 -7.89 -2.88
N SER A 135 4.07 -6.90 -2.09
CA SER A 135 2.70 -6.83 -1.57
C SER A 135 1.67 -6.67 -2.71
N ILE A 136 1.96 -5.84 -3.72
CA ILE A 136 1.10 -5.70 -4.90
C ILE A 136 1.01 -7.02 -5.67
N ILE A 137 2.13 -7.72 -5.88
CA ILE A 137 2.12 -9.02 -6.55
C ILE A 137 1.31 -10.03 -5.75
N ALA A 138 1.48 -10.06 -4.44
CA ALA A 138 0.78 -10.97 -3.55
C ALA A 138 -0.73 -10.65 -3.39
N SER A 139 -1.17 -9.44 -3.73
CA SER A 139 -2.57 -9.00 -3.58
C SER A 139 -3.57 -9.89 -4.35
N VAL A 140 -3.12 -10.58 -5.41
CA VAL A 140 -3.96 -11.55 -6.14
C VAL A 140 -4.49 -12.66 -5.22
N LEU A 141 -3.75 -13.03 -4.16
CA LEU A 141 -4.16 -14.04 -3.19
C LEU A 141 -5.36 -13.57 -2.35
N GLY A 142 -5.47 -12.25 -2.13
CA GLY A 142 -6.59 -11.65 -1.42
C GLY A 142 -7.96 -11.88 -2.08
N VAL A 143 -7.99 -12.11 -3.40
CA VAL A 143 -9.24 -12.49 -4.11
C VAL A 143 -9.82 -13.77 -3.54
N TYR A 144 -8.94 -14.72 -3.22
CA TYR A 144 -9.30 -16.10 -2.81
C TYR A 144 -9.22 -16.30 -1.29
N ASP A 145 -8.99 -15.23 -0.52
CA ASP A 145 -8.90 -15.31 0.93
C ASP A 145 -10.23 -15.78 1.53
N SER A 146 -10.18 -16.85 2.33
CA SER A 146 -11.33 -17.46 3.00
C SER A 146 -11.93 -16.56 4.10
N GLU A 147 -11.11 -15.67 4.68
CA GLU A 147 -11.47 -14.78 5.79
C GLU A 147 -12.21 -13.52 5.33
N ARG A 148 -12.32 -13.30 4.02
CA ARG A 148 -13.15 -12.21 3.47
C ARG A 148 -14.60 -12.33 3.92
N ILE A 149 -15.23 -11.21 4.26
CA ILE A 149 -16.67 -11.15 4.55
C ILE A 149 -17.43 -11.46 3.26
N LYS A 150 -18.26 -12.50 3.30
CA LYS A 150 -18.96 -13.01 2.11
C LYS A 150 -20.33 -12.39 1.85
N ASN A 151 -20.90 -11.72 2.83
CA ASN A 151 -22.22 -11.10 2.79
C ASN A 151 -22.25 -9.87 3.70
N PRO A 152 -23.15 -8.91 3.48
CA PRO A 152 -23.36 -7.83 4.45
C PRO A 152 -23.79 -8.42 5.82
N LEU A 153 -23.27 -7.82 6.90
CA LEU A 153 -23.57 -8.26 8.27
C LEU A 153 -24.25 -7.13 9.04
N LYS A 154 -25.17 -7.52 9.94
CA LYS A 154 -25.75 -6.65 10.98
C LYS A 154 -25.54 -7.29 12.35
N GLY A 155 -24.84 -6.62 13.26
CA GLY A 155 -24.48 -7.18 14.57
C GLY A 155 -23.74 -8.50 14.47
N GLY A 156 -22.84 -8.67 13.48
CA GLY A 156 -22.08 -9.90 13.21
C GLY A 156 -22.88 -11.02 12.55
N LYS A 157 -24.18 -10.83 12.27
CA LYS A 157 -25.04 -11.83 11.61
C LYS A 157 -25.28 -11.46 10.15
N LYS A 158 -25.35 -12.48 9.28
CA LYS A 158 -25.67 -12.32 7.85
C LYS A 158 -26.99 -11.55 7.66
N SER A 159 -26.98 -10.57 6.76
CA SER A 159 -28.14 -9.78 6.36
C SER A 159 -28.25 -9.73 4.82
N SER A 160 -29.23 -9.01 4.31
CA SER A 160 -29.38 -8.73 2.87
C SER A 160 -29.00 -7.27 2.59
N TRP A 161 -28.50 -7.00 1.38
CA TRP A 161 -28.19 -5.63 0.96
C TRP A 161 -29.41 -4.72 1.06
N GLY A 162 -30.59 -5.14 0.58
CA GLY A 162 -31.77 -4.31 0.65
C GLY A 162 -32.21 -3.91 2.07
N ALA A 163 -32.02 -4.80 3.07
CA ALA A 163 -32.31 -4.47 4.45
C ALA A 163 -31.26 -3.51 5.03
N VAL A 164 -29.98 -3.78 4.78
CA VAL A 164 -28.86 -2.95 5.27
C VAL A 164 -28.90 -1.55 4.64
N ASP A 165 -29.06 -1.46 3.32
CA ASP A 165 -29.13 -0.19 2.58
C ASP A 165 -30.27 0.70 3.09
N LYS A 166 -31.46 0.11 3.30
CA LYS A 166 -32.64 0.85 3.83
C LYS A 166 -32.36 1.45 5.20
N GLU A 167 -31.75 0.67 6.10
CA GLU A 167 -31.47 1.14 7.47
C GLU A 167 -30.36 2.20 7.48
N ILE A 168 -29.27 1.99 6.73
CA ILE A 168 -28.14 2.92 6.66
C ILE A 168 -28.56 4.22 5.97
N SER A 169 -29.24 4.16 4.83
CA SER A 169 -29.75 5.36 4.14
C SER A 169 -30.66 6.17 5.03
N SER A 170 -31.61 5.52 5.72
CA SER A 170 -32.49 6.22 6.67
C SER A 170 -31.72 6.85 7.83
N ALA A 171 -30.71 6.15 8.38
CA ALA A 171 -29.87 6.68 9.44
C ALA A 171 -29.08 7.92 9.00
N ILE A 172 -28.47 7.88 7.82
CA ILE A 172 -27.68 8.98 7.25
C ILE A 172 -28.55 10.19 6.95
N GLN A 173 -29.68 10.00 6.27
CA GLN A 173 -30.59 11.09 5.88
C GLN A 173 -31.21 11.81 7.09
N ASN A 174 -31.42 11.13 8.22
CA ASN A 174 -31.98 11.70 9.44
C ASN A 174 -30.93 12.08 10.49
N ALA A 175 -29.66 11.92 10.21
CA ALA A 175 -28.58 12.24 11.14
C ALA A 175 -28.39 13.76 11.29
N ASN A 176 -28.12 14.21 12.53
CA ASN A 176 -27.66 15.57 12.80
C ASN A 176 -26.18 15.71 12.45
N LYS A 177 -25.38 14.66 12.66
CA LYS A 177 -23.98 14.67 12.31
C LYS A 177 -23.47 13.28 11.93
N VAL A 178 -22.80 13.22 10.76
CA VAL A 178 -22.18 12.01 10.19
C VAL A 178 -20.69 12.23 10.05
N ALA A 179 -19.88 11.23 10.42
CA ALA A 179 -18.45 11.18 10.09
C ALA A 179 -18.18 10.02 9.13
N LEU A 180 -17.40 10.27 8.09
CA LEU A 180 -16.75 9.25 7.27
C LEU A 180 -15.24 9.31 7.55
N ILE A 181 -14.68 8.22 8.04
CA ILE A 181 -13.24 8.06 8.27
C ILE A 181 -12.72 7.10 7.22
N SER A 182 -11.80 7.58 6.39
CA SER A 182 -11.18 6.77 5.33
C SER A 182 -9.66 6.92 5.35
N ASN A 183 -8.93 6.02 4.67
CA ASN A 183 -7.61 6.41 4.22
C ASN A 183 -7.71 7.53 3.16
N THR A 184 -6.57 8.01 2.68
CA THR A 184 -6.55 8.99 1.58
C THR A 184 -7.26 8.42 0.36
N VAL A 185 -8.31 9.11 -0.10
CA VAL A 185 -9.09 8.74 -1.29
C VAL A 185 -8.54 9.51 -2.49
N ILE A 186 -7.82 8.80 -3.37
CA ILE A 186 -7.28 9.38 -4.62
C ILE A 186 -8.17 9.10 -5.84
N SER A 187 -9.36 8.54 -5.63
CA SER A 187 -10.37 8.30 -6.67
C SER A 187 -11.27 9.52 -6.83
N PRO A 188 -11.22 10.24 -7.97
CA PRO A 188 -12.12 11.37 -8.22
C PRO A 188 -13.60 10.96 -8.19
N SER A 189 -13.92 9.78 -8.73
CA SER A 189 -15.32 9.29 -8.74
C SER A 189 -15.82 8.93 -7.34
N THR A 190 -14.94 8.31 -6.51
CA THR A 190 -15.30 8.01 -5.12
C THR A 190 -15.43 9.30 -4.29
N MET A 191 -14.56 10.30 -4.51
CA MET A 191 -14.68 11.61 -3.86
C MET A 191 -16.00 12.32 -4.25
N ALA A 192 -16.40 12.24 -5.53
CA ALA A 192 -17.68 12.76 -5.97
C ALA A 192 -18.86 12.03 -5.28
N ALA A 193 -18.82 10.70 -5.18
CA ALA A 193 -19.84 9.92 -4.49
C ALA A 193 -19.90 10.23 -2.97
N ILE A 194 -18.75 10.46 -2.32
CA ILE A 194 -18.67 10.91 -0.93
C ILE A 194 -19.29 12.31 -0.77
N SER A 195 -19.05 13.22 -1.71
CA SER A 195 -19.66 14.55 -1.72
C SER A 195 -21.20 14.49 -1.87
N GLU A 196 -21.68 13.60 -2.76
CA GLU A 196 -23.12 13.34 -2.91
C GLU A 196 -23.73 12.74 -1.63
N LEU A 197 -23.02 11.82 -0.98
CA LEU A 197 -23.41 11.28 0.32
C LEU A 197 -23.51 12.38 1.38
N GLY A 198 -22.51 13.27 1.44
CA GLY A 198 -22.51 14.41 2.37
C GLY A 198 -23.71 15.34 2.12
N SER A 199 -24.06 15.57 0.86
CA SER A 199 -25.20 16.40 0.47
C SER A 199 -26.57 15.79 0.84
N ALA A 200 -26.61 14.45 1.01
CA ALA A 200 -27.83 13.75 1.43
C ALA A 200 -28.05 13.77 2.95
N VAL A 201 -27.07 14.17 3.74
CA VAL A 201 -27.18 14.29 5.20
C VAL A 201 -27.98 15.55 5.55
N LYS A 202 -28.99 15.40 6.38
CA LYS A 202 -29.80 16.55 6.83
C LYS A 202 -29.00 17.56 7.66
N GLY A 203 -28.06 17.10 8.44
CA GLY A 203 -27.21 17.91 9.32
C GLY A 203 -25.80 18.11 8.76
N GLU A 204 -24.79 17.91 9.60
CA GLU A 204 -23.37 18.08 9.25
C GLU A 204 -22.76 16.77 8.76
N PHE A 205 -21.92 16.85 7.74
CA PHE A 205 -21.10 15.74 7.25
C PHE A 205 -19.62 16.12 7.33
N GLU A 206 -18.82 15.23 7.93
CA GLU A 206 -17.37 15.39 8.00
C GLU A 206 -16.69 14.19 7.32
N HIS A 207 -15.92 14.41 6.26
CA HIS A 207 -15.00 13.43 5.71
C HIS A 207 -13.61 13.67 6.28
N ILE A 208 -13.05 12.66 6.96
CA ILE A 208 -11.75 12.72 7.65
C ILE A 208 -10.85 11.66 7.06
N GLN A 209 -9.79 12.09 6.39
CA GLN A 209 -8.79 11.19 5.84
C GLN A 209 -7.73 10.88 6.90
N TYR A 210 -7.44 9.59 7.09
CA TYR A 210 -6.48 9.08 8.05
C TYR A 210 -5.67 7.92 7.46
N ASP A 211 -4.40 8.16 7.22
CA ASP A 211 -3.44 7.14 6.83
C ASP A 211 -2.69 6.66 8.08
N ALA A 212 -2.51 5.34 8.21
CA ALA A 212 -1.79 4.76 9.35
C ALA A 212 -0.34 5.26 9.42
N ILE A 213 0.24 5.62 8.27
CA ILE A 213 1.54 6.26 8.14
C ILE A 213 1.34 7.66 7.59
N SER A 214 1.82 8.65 8.34
CA SER A 214 1.63 10.06 8.01
C SER A 214 2.89 10.69 7.45
N TYR A 215 2.71 11.51 6.42
CA TYR A 215 3.71 12.43 5.88
C TYR A 215 3.27 13.90 6.02
N SER A 216 2.45 14.20 7.01
CA SER A 216 1.91 15.55 7.25
C SER A 216 3.00 16.61 7.50
N ALA A 217 4.18 16.21 7.96
CA ALA A 217 5.30 17.11 8.16
C ALA A 217 5.81 17.75 6.85
N ILE A 218 5.81 16.99 5.73
CA ILE A 218 6.16 17.51 4.40
C ILE A 218 5.15 18.60 4.00
N ARG A 219 3.86 18.32 4.17
CA ARG A 219 2.77 19.25 3.83
C ARG A 219 2.85 20.54 4.66
N LYS A 220 3.08 20.43 5.97
CA LYS A 220 3.23 21.57 6.89
C LYS A 220 4.49 22.40 6.60
N ALA A 221 5.60 21.75 6.26
CA ALA A 221 6.82 22.44 5.87
C ALA A 221 6.60 23.21 4.55
N ASN A 222 5.94 22.59 3.57
CA ASN A 222 5.62 23.25 2.31
C ASN A 222 4.62 24.40 2.50
N GLU A 223 3.63 24.25 3.37
CA GLU A 223 2.75 25.35 3.77
C GLU A 223 3.51 26.53 4.35
N SER A 224 4.52 26.27 5.20
CA SER A 224 5.37 27.29 5.78
C SER A 224 6.29 27.97 4.75
N ASN A 225 6.85 27.20 3.79
CA ASN A 225 7.83 27.71 2.83
C ASN A 225 7.23 28.21 1.52
N PHE A 226 6.05 27.70 1.11
CA PHE A 226 5.42 28.02 -0.18
C PHE A 226 3.99 28.55 -0.06
N GLY A 227 3.45 28.66 1.15
CA GLY A 227 2.09 29.14 1.40
C GLY A 227 0.97 28.12 1.09
N LYS A 228 1.31 26.90 0.66
CA LYS A 228 0.35 25.83 0.32
C LYS A 228 0.75 24.51 0.96
N SER A 229 -0.25 23.78 1.47
CA SER A 229 -0.08 22.45 2.07
C SER A 229 -0.19 21.37 0.97
N PHE A 230 0.93 20.80 0.56
CA PHE A 230 1.01 19.79 -0.51
C PHE A 230 2.25 18.89 -0.38
N ILE A 231 2.28 17.78 -1.12
CA ILE A 231 3.46 16.93 -1.32
C ILE A 231 3.89 17.09 -2.78
N PRO A 232 5.12 17.54 -3.08
CA PRO A 232 5.60 17.72 -4.45
C PRO A 232 5.89 16.37 -5.11
N SER A 233 6.04 16.36 -6.42
CA SER A 233 6.64 15.22 -7.13
C SER A 233 8.16 15.30 -7.07
N TYR A 234 8.76 14.13 -6.80
CA TYR A 234 10.22 13.94 -6.84
C TYR A 234 10.58 13.13 -8.09
N ASP A 235 11.62 13.56 -8.80
CA ASP A 235 12.12 12.92 -10.01
C ASP A 235 13.55 12.40 -9.80
N PHE A 236 13.67 11.15 -9.38
CA PHE A 236 14.95 10.50 -9.15
C PHE A 236 15.70 10.22 -10.46
N SER A 237 15.01 10.20 -11.62
CA SER A 237 15.64 9.98 -12.92
C SER A 237 16.51 11.16 -13.39
N LYS A 238 16.30 12.35 -12.82
CA LYS A 238 17.08 13.55 -13.10
C LYS A 238 18.16 13.82 -12.05
N ALA A 239 18.19 13.06 -10.96
CA ALA A 239 19.07 13.32 -9.84
C ALA A 239 20.43 12.64 -10.00
N LYS A 240 21.46 13.40 -10.32
CA LYS A 240 22.85 12.93 -10.36
C LYS A 240 23.44 12.73 -8.97
N THR A 241 22.96 13.49 -7.98
CA THR A 241 23.26 13.31 -6.55
C THR A 241 21.97 13.14 -5.78
N ILE A 242 21.86 12.06 -5.02
CA ILE A 242 20.73 11.75 -4.15
C ILE A 242 21.24 11.69 -2.71
N ILE A 243 20.59 12.44 -1.81
CA ILE A 243 20.84 12.34 -0.37
C ILE A 243 19.53 11.96 0.32
N GLY A 244 19.50 10.78 0.93
CA GLY A 244 18.40 10.33 1.77
C GLY A 244 18.76 10.43 3.26
N VAL A 245 17.87 11.05 4.04
CA VAL A 245 17.94 11.04 5.50
C VAL A 245 16.74 10.27 6.00
N ASN A 246 16.97 9.03 6.46
CA ASN A 246 15.91 8.12 6.94
C ASN A 246 14.73 7.97 5.95
N ALA A 247 14.97 8.12 4.65
CA ALA A 247 13.97 7.99 3.60
C ALA A 247 14.18 6.69 2.82
N ASP A 248 13.33 5.69 3.06
CA ASP A 248 13.37 4.41 2.34
C ASP A 248 12.53 4.50 1.05
N PHE A 249 12.99 5.32 0.09
CA PHE A 249 12.26 5.63 -1.14
C PHE A 249 12.20 4.47 -2.13
N LEU A 250 12.99 3.41 -1.95
CA LEU A 250 12.91 2.21 -2.78
C LEU A 250 11.90 1.17 -2.25
N SER A 251 11.39 1.35 -1.01
CA SER A 251 10.52 0.35 -0.39
C SER A 251 9.25 0.92 0.23
N THR A 252 9.35 1.96 1.09
CA THR A 252 8.21 2.38 1.92
C THR A 252 7.89 3.88 1.87
N TRP A 253 8.81 4.73 1.44
CA TRP A 253 8.60 6.17 1.48
C TRP A 253 7.79 6.68 0.29
N LEU A 254 6.63 7.32 0.56
CA LEU A 254 5.70 7.93 -0.41
C LEU A 254 5.30 6.99 -1.56
N MET A 255 6.00 7.01 -2.68
CA MET A 255 5.65 6.29 -3.91
C MET A 255 6.82 5.41 -4.41
N PRO A 256 7.19 4.37 -3.64
CA PRO A 256 8.39 3.57 -3.92
C PRO A 256 8.37 2.89 -5.29
N THR A 257 7.20 2.56 -5.82
CA THR A 257 7.05 1.95 -7.15
C THR A 257 7.53 2.87 -8.27
N GLU A 258 7.21 4.15 -8.21
CA GLU A 258 7.69 5.14 -9.16
C GLU A 258 9.19 5.44 -8.95
N PHE A 259 9.57 5.69 -7.69
CA PHE A 259 10.95 6.07 -7.36
C PHE A 259 11.95 4.95 -7.66
N ALA A 260 11.56 3.68 -7.45
CA ALA A 260 12.39 2.53 -7.81
C ALA A 260 12.60 2.43 -9.34
N ALA A 261 11.56 2.71 -10.13
CA ALA A 261 11.69 2.75 -11.58
C ALA A 261 12.65 3.86 -12.03
N GLN A 262 12.46 5.09 -11.53
CA GLN A 262 13.30 6.25 -11.84
C GLN A 262 14.75 6.05 -11.38
N TYR A 263 14.96 5.52 -10.17
CA TYR A 263 16.28 5.20 -9.64
C TYR A 263 16.97 4.12 -10.47
N GLY A 264 16.22 3.08 -10.89
CA GLY A 264 16.73 2.01 -11.74
C GLY A 264 17.23 2.51 -13.09
N GLU A 265 16.57 3.51 -13.69
CA GLU A 265 17.01 4.13 -14.96
C GLU A 265 18.40 4.78 -14.82
N THR A 266 18.68 5.43 -13.69
CA THR A 266 19.97 6.12 -13.45
C THR A 266 21.05 5.22 -12.90
N ARG A 267 20.74 3.95 -12.59
CA ARG A 267 21.67 2.95 -12.03
C ARG A 267 21.89 1.78 -12.99
N ASN A 268 21.34 1.86 -14.20
CA ASN A 268 21.56 0.87 -15.25
C ASN A 268 22.84 1.21 -16.05
N PRO A 269 23.90 0.39 -16.01
CA PRO A 269 25.13 0.64 -16.76
C PRO A 269 24.95 0.54 -18.28
N GLU A 270 23.85 -0.07 -18.75
CA GLU A 270 23.50 -0.15 -20.18
C GLU A 270 22.67 1.07 -20.64
N SER A 271 22.42 2.03 -19.76
CA SER A 271 21.67 3.24 -20.10
C SER A 271 22.50 4.18 -20.96
N ASP A 272 21.87 4.74 -22.00
CA ASP A 272 22.47 5.75 -22.87
C ASP A 272 22.70 7.11 -22.19
N SER A 273 22.36 7.24 -20.90
CA SER A 273 22.47 8.51 -20.14
C SER A 273 23.91 9.02 -20.02
N GLY A 274 24.91 8.13 -20.14
CA GLY A 274 26.32 8.46 -19.98
C GLY A 274 26.75 8.85 -18.55
N TRP A 275 25.86 8.72 -17.55
CA TRP A 275 26.11 9.00 -16.13
C TRP A 275 25.31 8.06 -15.23
N MET A 276 25.78 7.90 -14.01
CA MET A 276 25.12 7.14 -12.96
C MET A 276 24.92 8.01 -11.72
N SER A 277 23.75 7.94 -11.11
CA SER A 277 23.45 8.68 -9.87
C SER A 277 24.36 8.26 -8.74
N LYS A 278 24.82 9.24 -7.93
CA LYS A 278 25.59 9.02 -6.70
C LYS A 278 24.64 9.14 -5.51
N HIS A 279 24.54 8.10 -4.70
CA HIS A 279 23.58 8.02 -3.62
C HIS A 279 24.25 7.96 -2.25
N PHE A 280 23.87 8.90 -1.39
CA PHE A 280 24.28 8.99 0.02
C PHE A 280 23.07 8.74 0.91
N GLN A 281 23.16 7.80 1.84
CA GLN A 281 22.08 7.47 2.76
C GLN A 281 22.52 7.61 4.22
N PHE A 282 21.78 8.42 4.99
CA PHE A 282 21.93 8.60 6.44
C PHE A 282 20.70 7.99 7.12
N GLU A 283 20.89 6.89 7.83
CA GLU A 283 19.76 6.15 8.42
C GLU A 283 20.18 5.30 9.63
N SER A 284 19.23 5.04 10.53
CA SER A 284 19.51 4.24 11.72
C SER A 284 19.47 2.74 11.44
N VAL A 285 18.46 2.29 10.68
CA VAL A 285 18.27 0.88 10.28
C VAL A 285 18.66 0.76 8.81
N MET A 286 19.34 -0.31 8.47
CA MET A 286 19.67 -0.59 7.07
C MET A 286 18.38 -0.94 6.30
N SER A 287 17.91 0.02 5.51
CA SER A 287 16.75 -0.11 4.64
C SER A 287 17.13 -0.72 3.28
N VAL A 288 16.11 -1.03 2.45
CA VAL A 288 16.35 -1.42 1.05
C VAL A 288 17.09 -0.29 0.33
N THR A 289 16.71 0.95 0.55
CA THR A 289 17.37 2.13 0.00
C THR A 289 18.82 2.24 0.44
N GLY A 290 19.09 2.09 1.74
CA GLY A 290 20.44 2.17 2.28
C GLY A 290 21.36 1.03 1.83
N SER A 291 20.81 -0.15 1.56
CA SER A 291 21.60 -1.28 1.02
C SER A 291 22.03 -1.06 -0.44
N ASN A 292 21.37 -0.15 -1.16
CA ASN A 292 21.69 0.23 -2.54
C ASN A 292 22.50 1.54 -2.64
N ALA A 293 22.79 2.21 -1.51
CA ALA A 293 23.53 3.46 -1.49
C ALA A 293 25.03 3.25 -1.75
N ASP A 294 25.67 4.20 -2.47
CA ASP A 294 27.13 4.22 -2.65
C ASP A 294 27.85 4.56 -1.33
N TYR A 295 27.24 5.44 -0.54
CA TYR A 295 27.76 5.85 0.76
C TYR A 295 26.63 5.80 1.79
N ARG A 296 26.73 4.91 2.73
CA ARG A 296 25.80 4.81 3.85
C ARG A 296 26.49 5.16 5.17
N ALA A 297 25.82 6.01 5.96
CA ALA A 297 26.27 6.34 7.30
C ALA A 297 25.17 6.02 8.32
N MET A 298 25.51 5.23 9.35
CA MET A 298 24.59 4.92 10.44
C MET A 298 24.40 6.18 11.30
N THR A 299 23.16 6.66 11.36
CA THR A 299 22.78 7.95 11.97
C THR A 299 21.70 7.69 13.01
N LYS A 300 21.84 8.21 14.22
CA LYS A 300 20.78 8.16 15.23
C LYS A 300 19.64 9.12 14.83
N PRO A 301 18.39 8.87 15.24
CA PRO A 301 17.29 9.81 15.00
C PRO A 301 17.59 11.23 15.51
N SER A 302 18.22 11.36 16.67
CA SER A 302 18.61 12.67 17.24
C SER A 302 19.78 13.37 16.51
N GLU A 303 20.45 12.68 15.57
CA GLU A 303 21.56 13.22 14.78
C GLU A 303 21.12 13.71 13.39
N GLU A 304 19.90 13.39 12.95
CA GLU A 304 19.35 13.78 11.62
C GLU A 304 19.36 15.31 11.42
N GLU A 305 18.98 16.05 12.44
CA GLU A 305 19.08 17.52 12.46
C GLU A 305 20.50 18.01 12.23
N SER A 306 21.48 17.38 12.90
CA SER A 306 22.89 17.75 12.77
C SER A 306 23.43 17.48 11.37
N VAL A 307 22.99 16.37 10.73
CA VAL A 307 23.33 16.04 9.33
C VAL A 307 22.79 17.12 8.39
N LEU A 308 21.51 17.43 8.46
CA LEU A 308 20.87 18.41 7.57
C LEU A 308 21.46 19.82 7.77
N LYS A 309 21.64 20.26 9.01
CA LYS A 309 22.30 21.56 9.31
C LYS A 309 23.74 21.61 8.83
N TYR A 310 24.48 20.52 8.94
CA TYR A 310 25.86 20.46 8.46
C TYR A 310 25.94 20.57 6.93
N ILE A 311 25.03 19.88 6.23
CA ILE A 311 24.93 19.96 4.77
C ILE A 311 24.58 21.39 4.34
N LEU A 312 23.57 22.01 4.96
CA LEU A 312 23.16 23.39 4.66
C LEU A 312 24.30 24.39 4.90
N ALA A 313 25.00 24.27 6.04
CA ALA A 313 26.16 25.11 6.35
C ALA A 313 27.27 24.96 5.29
N GLY A 314 27.57 23.74 4.87
CA GLY A 314 28.57 23.46 3.84
C GLY A 314 28.19 24.03 2.48
N LEU A 315 26.93 23.99 2.07
CA LEU A 315 26.45 24.65 0.85
C LEU A 315 26.60 26.17 0.90
N ARG A 316 26.46 26.76 2.07
CA ARG A 316 26.63 28.19 2.32
C ARG A 316 28.08 28.62 2.56
N GLY A 317 29.04 27.69 2.49
CA GLY A 317 30.45 27.98 2.81
C GLY A 317 30.72 28.26 4.29
N MET A 318 29.81 27.89 5.18
CA MET A 318 29.91 28.08 6.63
C MET A 318 30.42 26.81 7.33
N LYS A 319 31.03 27.00 8.50
CA LYS A 319 31.44 25.88 9.35
C LYS A 319 30.24 25.32 10.12
N GLY A 320 29.99 24.03 9.98
CA GLY A 320 28.98 23.29 10.75
C GLY A 320 29.63 22.33 11.75
N THR A 321 28.82 21.79 12.66
CA THR A 321 29.24 20.76 13.62
C THR A 321 28.43 19.49 13.36
N ILE A 322 29.12 18.34 13.27
CA ILE A 322 28.52 17.01 13.06
C ILE A 322 29.35 15.96 13.83
N PRO A 323 28.76 14.85 14.28
CA PRO A 323 29.52 13.73 14.83
C PRO A 323 30.63 13.27 13.89
N SER A 324 31.81 12.95 14.45
CA SER A 324 32.99 12.55 13.66
C SER A 324 32.75 11.32 12.77
N SER A 325 31.91 10.39 13.22
CA SER A 325 31.51 9.20 12.46
C SER A 325 30.77 9.51 11.16
N LEU A 326 30.03 10.63 11.11
CA LEU A 326 29.21 11.04 9.96
C LEU A 326 29.94 12.00 9.04
N LYS A 327 31.02 12.65 9.54
CA LYS A 327 31.69 13.77 8.87
C LYS A 327 32.19 13.42 7.48
N LYS A 328 32.89 12.30 7.32
CA LYS A 328 33.44 11.89 6.01
C LYS A 328 32.37 11.76 4.93
N THR A 329 31.27 11.09 5.25
CA THR A 329 30.16 10.87 4.31
C THR A 329 29.44 12.20 4.00
N ALA A 330 29.24 13.05 5.02
CA ALA A 330 28.61 14.36 4.85
C ALA A 330 29.47 15.31 4.01
N ASP A 331 30.81 15.34 4.20
CA ASP A 331 31.72 16.16 3.38
C ASP A 331 31.67 15.73 1.90
N LEU A 332 31.64 14.42 1.62
CA LEU A 332 31.50 13.89 0.25
C LEU A 332 30.12 14.25 -0.34
N ALA A 333 29.06 14.19 0.45
CA ALA A 333 27.72 14.57 0.02
C ALA A 333 27.64 16.07 -0.32
N ILE A 334 28.20 16.96 0.53
CA ILE A 334 28.28 18.40 0.27
C ILE A 334 29.01 18.69 -1.04
N LYS A 335 30.19 18.07 -1.22
CA LYS A 335 30.96 18.23 -2.46
C LYS A 335 30.14 17.80 -3.68
N SER A 336 29.46 16.67 -3.62
CA SER A 336 28.62 16.17 -4.71
C SER A 336 27.43 17.10 -5.00
N LEU A 337 26.79 17.68 -3.98
CA LEU A 337 25.73 18.67 -4.15
C LEU A 337 26.25 19.94 -4.85
N GLN A 338 27.41 20.44 -4.45
CA GLN A 338 28.02 21.61 -5.06
C GLN A 338 28.41 21.39 -6.52
N GLU A 339 28.86 20.17 -6.87
CA GLU A 339 29.22 19.79 -8.24
C GLU A 339 27.98 19.67 -9.15
N GLN A 340 26.86 19.14 -8.67
CA GLN A 340 25.69 18.84 -9.48
C GLN A 340 24.58 19.91 -9.43
N GLY A 341 24.55 20.74 -8.39
CA GLY A 341 23.59 21.84 -8.26
C GLY A 341 22.14 21.34 -8.43
N LYS A 342 21.41 21.92 -9.37
CA LYS A 342 19.98 21.63 -9.62
C LYS A 342 19.68 20.17 -10.01
N GLU A 343 20.69 19.41 -10.44
CA GLU A 343 20.57 17.98 -10.78
C GLU A 343 20.80 17.10 -9.54
N SER A 344 20.49 17.60 -8.36
CA SER A 344 20.55 16.88 -7.10
C SER A 344 19.21 16.86 -6.39
N LEU A 345 19.06 15.91 -5.47
CA LEU A 345 17.83 15.71 -4.72
C LEU A 345 18.16 15.34 -3.27
N VAL A 346 17.60 16.08 -2.32
CA VAL A 346 17.69 15.78 -0.90
C VAL A 346 16.31 15.48 -0.36
N VAL A 347 16.15 14.32 0.30
CA VAL A 347 14.87 13.85 0.86
C VAL A 347 15.04 13.38 2.31
N CYS A 348 13.98 13.54 3.11
CA CYS A 348 13.94 13.06 4.50
C CYS A 348 12.65 12.28 4.74
N GLY A 349 12.77 11.09 5.34
CA GLY A 349 11.64 10.22 5.67
C GLY A 349 11.02 10.51 7.04
N THR A 350 11.67 11.30 7.87
CA THR A 350 11.20 11.57 9.23
C THR A 350 10.06 12.58 9.22
N ASN A 351 8.94 12.21 9.85
CA ASN A 351 7.73 13.04 9.93
C ASN A 351 7.89 14.14 11.01
N ASN A 352 8.84 15.04 10.81
CA ASN A 352 9.08 16.22 11.64
C ASN A 352 9.14 17.48 10.77
N THR A 353 8.28 18.45 11.03
CA THR A 353 8.14 19.66 10.21
C THR A 353 9.44 20.48 10.12
N GLY A 354 10.19 20.62 11.22
CA GLY A 354 11.45 21.37 11.21
C GLY A 354 12.53 20.71 10.37
N LEU A 355 12.64 19.36 10.39
CA LEU A 355 13.57 18.65 9.51
C LEU A 355 13.16 18.80 8.04
N GLN A 356 11.86 18.76 7.72
CA GLN A 356 11.38 18.96 6.36
C GLN A 356 11.61 20.41 5.87
N GLN A 357 11.50 21.41 6.75
CA GLN A 357 11.86 22.80 6.42
C GLN A 357 13.36 22.93 6.10
N LEU A 358 14.26 22.25 6.85
CA LEU A 358 15.69 22.20 6.52
C LEU A 358 15.94 21.54 5.15
N VAL A 359 15.23 20.47 4.83
CA VAL A 359 15.31 19.79 3.52
C VAL A 359 14.86 20.75 2.41
N ASN A 360 13.76 21.47 2.62
CA ASN A 360 13.28 22.46 1.67
C ASN A 360 14.33 23.55 1.42
N GLU A 361 14.97 24.05 2.45
CA GLU A 361 16.00 25.08 2.35
C GLU A 361 17.26 24.58 1.63
N ILE A 362 17.69 23.32 1.89
CA ILE A 362 18.80 22.69 1.18
C ILE A 362 18.47 22.58 -0.32
N ASN A 363 17.28 22.08 -0.66
CA ASN A 363 16.84 21.93 -2.05
C ASN A 363 16.70 23.29 -2.75
N GLN A 364 16.23 24.32 -2.04
CA GLN A 364 16.20 25.71 -2.55
C GLN A 364 17.60 26.24 -2.82
N GLN A 365 18.51 26.09 -1.87
CA GLN A 365 19.90 26.53 -1.99
C GLN A 365 20.62 25.89 -3.17
N ASN A 366 20.27 24.63 -3.45
CA ASN A 366 20.86 23.83 -4.51
C ASN A 366 20.15 23.95 -5.87
N GLY A 367 19.00 24.65 -5.93
CA GLY A 367 18.23 24.89 -7.15
C GLY A 367 17.46 23.69 -7.66
N ALA A 368 17.08 22.73 -6.78
CA ALA A 368 16.38 21.50 -7.13
C ALA A 368 14.95 21.71 -7.63
N TYR A 369 14.29 22.78 -7.19
CA TYR A 369 12.91 23.10 -7.59
C TYR A 369 12.82 23.50 -9.06
N GLY A 370 11.89 22.84 -9.78
CA GLY A 370 11.76 22.95 -11.24
C GLY A 370 12.73 22.05 -12.03
N SER A 371 13.59 21.28 -11.33
CA SER A 371 14.49 20.28 -11.93
C SER A 371 14.15 18.86 -11.42
N THR A 372 14.65 18.50 -10.25
CA THR A 372 14.40 17.19 -9.60
C THR A 372 13.16 17.19 -8.71
N ILE A 373 12.60 18.35 -8.39
CA ILE A 373 11.38 18.53 -7.61
C ILE A 373 10.39 19.40 -8.39
N ASP A 374 9.21 18.84 -8.67
CA ASP A 374 8.12 19.55 -9.33
C ASP A 374 7.06 19.94 -8.29
N LEU A 375 6.88 21.26 -8.10
CA LEU A 375 5.93 21.83 -7.15
C LEU A 375 4.48 21.81 -7.66
N TYR A 376 4.27 21.66 -8.95
CA TYR A 376 2.96 21.81 -9.59
C TYR A 376 2.29 20.47 -9.92
N ASN A 377 3.08 19.41 -9.98
CA ASN A 377 2.58 18.05 -10.12
C ASN A 377 2.53 17.38 -8.75
N GLU A 378 1.50 17.71 -7.98
CA GLU A 378 1.39 17.28 -6.59
C GLU A 378 1.08 15.79 -6.47
N LEU A 379 1.68 15.12 -5.49
CA LEU A 379 1.29 13.78 -5.05
C LEU A 379 0.03 13.88 -4.19
N LEU A 380 -1.05 13.25 -4.63
CA LEU A 380 -2.36 13.29 -3.99
C LEU A 380 -2.57 12.17 -2.95
N MET A 381 -1.59 11.28 -2.77
CA MET A 381 -1.56 10.28 -1.71
C MET A 381 -1.18 10.94 -0.36
N PHE A 382 -1.50 10.27 0.74
CA PHE A 382 -1.11 10.66 2.11
C PHE A 382 -1.60 12.04 2.56
N GLN A 383 -2.90 12.28 2.42
CA GLN A 383 -3.56 13.53 2.79
C GLN A 383 -4.13 13.54 4.23
N SER A 384 -3.58 12.71 5.13
CA SER A 384 -4.03 12.60 6.54
C SER A 384 -4.19 13.94 7.26
N GLU A 385 -5.24 14.00 8.08
CA GLU A 385 -5.62 15.15 8.90
C GLU A 385 -5.70 14.78 10.39
N GLU A 386 -4.55 14.52 11.02
CA GLU A 386 -4.48 13.96 12.38
C GLU A 386 -5.22 14.79 13.42
N ALA A 387 -5.21 16.12 13.31
CA ALA A 387 -5.92 17.01 14.23
C ALA A 387 -7.45 16.84 14.13
N LYS A 388 -7.99 16.69 12.92
CA LYS A 388 -9.42 16.42 12.71
C LYS A 388 -9.78 15.05 13.25
N LEU A 389 -8.91 14.05 13.03
CA LEU A 389 -9.11 12.71 13.57
C LEU A 389 -9.18 12.70 15.11
N MET A 390 -8.25 13.38 15.78
CA MET A 390 -8.23 13.51 17.23
C MET A 390 -9.52 14.15 17.76
N ASN A 391 -10.04 15.17 17.08
CA ASN A 391 -11.29 15.82 17.43
C ASN A 391 -12.49 14.87 17.18
N CYS A 392 -12.45 14.08 16.10
CA CYS A 392 -13.47 13.09 15.80
C CYS A 392 -13.57 12.02 16.91
N VAL A 393 -12.45 11.48 17.38
CA VAL A 393 -12.44 10.50 18.49
C VAL A 393 -13.13 11.07 19.72
N LYS A 394 -12.79 12.31 20.13
CA LYS A 394 -13.47 13.00 21.25
C LYS A 394 -14.96 13.20 20.98
N GLY A 395 -15.33 13.50 19.73
CA GLY A 395 -16.72 13.63 19.31
C GLY A 395 -17.51 12.32 19.40
N ILE A 396 -16.90 11.20 19.01
CA ILE A 396 -17.48 9.85 19.17
C ILE A 396 -17.67 9.53 20.66
N GLU A 397 -16.67 9.77 21.49
CA GLU A 397 -16.73 9.55 22.94
C GLU A 397 -17.82 10.39 23.63
N SER A 398 -18.06 11.61 23.16
CA SER A 398 -19.10 12.50 23.70
C SER A 398 -20.49 12.23 23.12
N GLY A 399 -20.61 11.42 22.04
CA GLY A 399 -21.89 11.17 21.36
C GLY A 399 -22.30 12.28 20.39
N LYS A 400 -21.34 13.03 19.85
CA LYS A 400 -21.58 14.12 18.91
C LYS A 400 -22.07 13.64 17.54
N TYR A 401 -21.72 12.39 17.17
CA TYR A 401 -22.08 11.80 15.88
C TYR A 401 -23.23 10.80 16.02
N ASP A 402 -24.21 10.89 15.13
CA ASP A 402 -25.29 9.89 15.01
C ASP A 402 -24.84 8.67 14.20
N VAL A 403 -24.03 8.90 13.15
CA VAL A 403 -23.52 7.86 12.25
C VAL A 403 -22.02 8.03 12.07
N VAL A 404 -21.27 6.92 12.09
CA VAL A 404 -19.85 6.87 11.76
C VAL A 404 -19.60 5.76 10.76
N LEU A 405 -18.98 6.12 9.63
CA LEU A 405 -18.62 5.23 8.54
C LEU A 405 -17.10 5.05 8.49
N PHE A 406 -16.64 3.84 8.24
CA PHE A 406 -15.23 3.50 8.03
C PHE A 406 -15.04 2.91 6.64
N TYR A 407 -14.19 3.54 5.84
CA TYR A 407 -13.88 3.09 4.49
C TYR A 407 -12.38 2.91 4.32
N ASN A 408 -11.98 1.70 3.98
CA ASN A 408 -10.58 1.32 3.74
C ASN A 408 -9.63 1.79 4.87
N SER A 409 -10.09 1.73 6.12
CA SER A 409 -9.36 2.18 7.29
C SER A 409 -9.66 1.31 8.51
N ASN A 410 -8.64 1.02 9.33
CA ASN A 410 -8.77 0.27 10.58
C ASN A 410 -8.21 1.07 11.77
N PRO A 411 -8.86 2.18 12.17
CA PRO A 411 -8.33 3.04 13.21
C PRO A 411 -8.32 2.40 14.60
N VAL A 412 -9.10 1.36 14.86
CA VAL A 412 -9.04 0.63 16.14
C VAL A 412 -7.69 -0.09 16.29
N TYR A 413 -7.08 -0.52 15.18
CA TYR A 413 -5.75 -1.13 15.16
C TYR A 413 -4.64 -0.08 15.09
N SER A 414 -4.74 0.86 14.16
CA SER A 414 -3.63 1.75 13.80
C SER A 414 -3.54 3.03 14.63
N PHE A 415 -4.65 3.45 15.30
CA PHE A 415 -4.64 4.66 16.09
C PHE A 415 -4.09 4.39 17.51
N PRO A 416 -3.16 5.24 18.01
CA PRO A 416 -2.50 4.99 19.29
C PRO A 416 -3.46 5.11 20.49
N LYS A 417 -3.14 4.42 21.58
CA LYS A 417 -3.77 4.52 22.91
C LYS A 417 -5.25 4.10 23.00
N ASP A 418 -5.65 3.05 22.29
CA ASP A 418 -7.02 2.51 22.37
C ASP A 418 -8.16 3.56 22.22
N GLY A 419 -7.86 4.76 21.71
CA GLY A 419 -8.80 5.87 21.63
C GLY A 419 -10.07 5.52 20.87
N PHE A 420 -9.93 5.00 19.64
CA PHE A 420 -11.07 4.56 18.84
C PHE A 420 -11.81 3.38 19.47
N LYS A 421 -11.07 2.39 19.97
CA LYS A 421 -11.67 1.21 20.61
C LYS A 421 -12.55 1.61 21.80
N LYS A 422 -12.06 2.52 22.64
CA LYS A 422 -12.80 3.04 23.77
C LYS A 422 -14.02 3.85 23.33
N ALA A 423 -13.85 4.72 22.33
CA ALA A 423 -14.91 5.56 21.80
C ALA A 423 -16.06 4.73 21.21
N LEU A 424 -15.78 3.73 20.38
CA LEU A 424 -16.79 2.85 19.77
C LEU A 424 -17.48 1.96 20.82
N LYS A 425 -16.73 1.44 21.81
CA LYS A 425 -17.31 0.65 22.91
C LYS A 425 -18.26 1.45 23.80
N SER A 426 -18.20 2.77 23.79
CA SER A 426 -19.13 3.64 24.54
C SER A 426 -20.57 3.50 24.07
N LYS A 427 -20.81 3.01 22.85
CA LYS A 427 -22.12 2.86 22.19
C LYS A 427 -22.96 4.14 22.15
N LYS A 428 -22.31 5.31 22.16
CA LYS A 428 -23.01 6.60 22.06
C LYS A 428 -23.38 6.97 20.63
N VAL A 429 -22.67 6.38 19.64
CA VAL A 429 -23.02 6.49 18.23
C VAL A 429 -24.14 5.50 17.91
N LYS A 430 -25.21 5.96 17.26
CA LYS A 430 -26.38 5.13 16.96
C LYS A 430 -26.10 4.07 15.90
N VAL A 431 -25.37 4.45 14.86
CA VAL A 431 -25.05 3.57 13.73
C VAL A 431 -23.56 3.69 13.38
N THR A 432 -22.89 2.55 13.33
CA THR A 432 -21.50 2.44 12.86
C THR A 432 -21.43 1.44 11.73
N VAL A 433 -20.74 1.80 10.65
CA VAL A 433 -20.64 0.99 9.41
C VAL A 433 -19.17 0.81 9.03
N SER A 434 -18.73 -0.41 8.81
CA SER A 434 -17.44 -0.72 8.18
C SER A 434 -17.67 -1.21 6.76
N LEU A 435 -16.94 -0.61 5.80
CA LEU A 435 -16.91 -1.04 4.40
C LEU A 435 -15.69 -1.94 4.11
N ASN A 436 -14.93 -2.32 5.12
CA ASN A 436 -13.74 -3.15 4.92
C ASN A 436 -14.11 -4.58 4.48
N SER A 437 -13.28 -5.17 3.64
CA SER A 437 -13.51 -6.52 3.09
C SER A 437 -13.33 -7.65 4.11
N HIS A 438 -12.70 -7.37 5.25
CA HIS A 438 -12.45 -8.29 6.36
C HIS A 438 -13.10 -7.80 7.65
N ASN A 439 -13.37 -8.73 8.56
CA ASN A 439 -13.89 -8.40 9.89
C ASN A 439 -12.72 -8.05 10.83
N ASP A 440 -12.12 -6.90 10.57
CA ASP A 440 -11.00 -6.37 11.34
C ASP A 440 -11.42 -5.84 12.72
N GLU A 441 -10.48 -5.27 13.48
CA GLU A 441 -10.71 -4.76 14.84
C GLU A 441 -11.75 -3.64 14.86
N THR A 442 -11.83 -2.82 13.80
CA THR A 442 -12.84 -1.77 13.66
C THR A 442 -14.20 -2.39 13.29
N GLY A 443 -14.21 -3.27 12.30
CA GLY A 443 -15.41 -3.96 11.84
C GLY A 443 -16.12 -4.77 12.92
N THR A 444 -15.36 -5.42 13.83
CA THR A 444 -15.92 -6.18 14.97
C THR A 444 -16.70 -5.31 15.95
N LEU A 445 -16.44 -4.00 15.99
CA LEU A 445 -17.13 -3.04 16.85
C LEU A 445 -18.26 -2.30 16.13
N CYS A 446 -18.41 -2.48 14.82
CA CYS A 446 -19.42 -1.81 14.03
C CYS A 446 -20.78 -2.52 14.07
N THR A 447 -21.86 -1.73 13.92
CA THR A 447 -23.23 -2.24 13.81
C THR A 447 -23.45 -2.98 12.51
N PHE A 448 -22.87 -2.44 11.41
CA PHE A 448 -22.95 -3.01 10.07
C PHE A 448 -21.57 -3.24 9.50
N ASN A 449 -21.39 -4.39 8.83
CA ASN A 449 -20.25 -4.65 7.96
C ASN A 449 -20.78 -4.80 6.54
N CYS A 450 -20.42 -3.86 5.68
CA CYS A 450 -20.84 -3.73 4.29
C CYS A 450 -19.62 -3.97 3.39
N PRO A 451 -19.23 -5.24 3.16
CA PRO A 451 -17.93 -5.58 2.60
C PRO A 451 -17.76 -5.03 1.18
N ASP A 452 -16.67 -4.28 0.96
CA ASP A 452 -16.24 -3.82 -0.34
C ASP A 452 -15.77 -4.99 -1.23
N HIS A 453 -15.80 -4.78 -2.53
CA HIS A 453 -15.17 -5.67 -3.50
C HIS A 453 -13.66 -5.70 -3.33
N HIS A 454 -13.03 -6.78 -3.75
CA HIS A 454 -11.59 -6.79 -3.95
C HIS A 454 -11.23 -5.88 -5.15
N ALA A 455 -10.04 -5.27 -5.15
CA ALA A 455 -9.59 -4.39 -6.23
C ALA A 455 -9.67 -5.01 -7.64
N LEU A 456 -9.51 -6.34 -7.77
CA LEU A 456 -9.63 -7.06 -9.03
C LEU A 456 -11.07 -7.44 -9.39
N GLU A 457 -12.04 -7.19 -8.53
CA GLU A 457 -13.48 -7.46 -8.71
C GLU A 457 -14.29 -6.19 -9.04
N SER A 458 -13.66 -5.00 -8.99
CA SER A 458 -14.35 -3.70 -9.07
C SER A 458 -13.77 -2.78 -10.11
N TRP A 459 -14.63 -1.94 -10.67
CA TRP A 459 -14.23 -0.72 -11.37
C TRP A 459 -13.80 0.33 -10.35
N ALA A 460 -12.68 1.00 -10.60
CA ALA A 460 -12.21 2.15 -9.85
C ALA A 460 -11.40 3.10 -10.74
N ASP A 461 -11.27 4.34 -10.32
CA ASP A 461 -10.36 5.31 -10.90
C ASP A 461 -9.41 5.84 -9.85
N TYR A 462 -8.24 6.32 -10.26
CA TYR A 462 -7.23 6.83 -9.35
C TYR A 462 -6.48 8.01 -9.97
N GLN A 463 -6.22 9.00 -9.15
CA GLN A 463 -5.38 10.14 -9.49
C GLN A 463 -4.27 10.27 -8.43
N PRO A 464 -3.16 9.50 -8.54
CA PRO A 464 -2.08 9.55 -7.56
C PRO A 464 -1.32 10.87 -7.60
N LYS A 465 -1.31 11.54 -8.77
CA LYS A 465 -0.72 12.86 -9.02
C LYS A 465 -1.67 13.72 -9.82
N THR A 466 -1.52 15.05 -9.70
CA THR A 466 -2.42 16.00 -10.38
C THR A 466 -2.46 15.83 -11.89
N ASN A 467 -1.36 15.42 -12.52
CA ASN A 467 -1.26 15.22 -13.97
C ASN A 467 -1.43 13.78 -14.44
N HIS A 468 -1.82 12.84 -13.57
CA HIS A 468 -1.93 11.43 -13.95
C HIS A 468 -3.25 10.83 -13.48
N TYR A 469 -4.03 10.30 -14.42
CA TYR A 469 -5.30 9.63 -14.15
C TYR A 469 -5.22 8.16 -14.59
N ALA A 470 -5.73 7.26 -13.78
CA ALA A 470 -5.68 5.84 -14.04
C ALA A 470 -7.03 5.17 -13.77
N ILE A 471 -7.29 4.08 -14.48
CA ILE A 471 -8.51 3.27 -14.36
C ILE A 471 -8.12 1.86 -13.94
N ALA A 472 -8.81 1.33 -12.92
CA ALA A 472 -8.80 -0.07 -12.58
C ALA A 472 -10.04 -0.75 -13.16
N GLN A 473 -9.82 -1.77 -14.00
CA GLN A 473 -10.89 -2.60 -14.52
C GLN A 473 -10.95 -3.95 -13.80
N PRO A 474 -12.15 -4.49 -13.53
CA PRO A 474 -12.30 -5.80 -12.92
C PRO A 474 -11.77 -6.89 -13.85
N THR A 475 -11.06 -7.87 -13.30
CA THR A 475 -10.54 -9.02 -14.03
C THR A 475 -11.27 -10.32 -13.69
N ILE A 476 -12.18 -10.25 -12.73
CA ILE A 476 -13.07 -11.32 -12.30
C ILE A 476 -14.37 -10.71 -11.77
N ARG A 477 -15.50 -11.41 -11.95
CA ARG A 477 -16.76 -11.06 -11.28
C ARG A 477 -16.64 -11.27 -9.77
N PRO A 478 -17.36 -10.48 -8.94
CA PRO A 478 -17.35 -10.65 -7.49
C PRO A 478 -17.65 -12.10 -7.08
N LEU A 479 -16.70 -12.71 -6.35
CA LEU A 479 -16.85 -14.10 -5.87
C LEU A 479 -17.92 -14.20 -4.78
N HIS A 480 -18.08 -13.15 -3.99
CA HIS A 480 -18.98 -13.10 -2.85
C HIS A 480 -20.12 -12.10 -3.09
N ASN A 481 -21.07 -12.06 -2.16
CA ASN A 481 -22.16 -11.09 -2.15
C ASN A 481 -21.70 -9.78 -1.47
N THR A 482 -20.67 -9.17 -2.04
CA THR A 482 -20.09 -7.87 -1.66
C THR A 482 -20.62 -6.76 -2.55
N ALA A 483 -20.29 -5.51 -2.31
CA ALA A 483 -20.69 -4.38 -3.15
C ALA A 483 -19.61 -3.30 -3.14
N CYS A 484 -19.34 -2.69 -4.30
CA CYS A 484 -18.39 -1.60 -4.43
C CYS A 484 -18.71 -0.44 -3.46
N ALA A 485 -17.70 0.08 -2.78
CA ALA A 485 -17.88 1.20 -1.85
C ALA A 485 -18.43 2.43 -2.55
N LEU A 486 -17.95 2.77 -3.76
CA LEU A 486 -18.47 3.86 -4.58
C LEU A 486 -19.98 3.70 -4.82
N GLU A 487 -20.43 2.51 -5.23
CA GLU A 487 -21.86 2.21 -5.40
C GLU A 487 -22.60 2.36 -4.08
N SER A 488 -22.04 1.89 -2.97
CA SER A 488 -22.66 2.00 -1.64
C SER A 488 -22.91 3.46 -1.24
N PHE A 489 -21.96 4.35 -1.48
CA PHE A 489 -22.14 5.79 -1.23
C PHE A 489 -23.24 6.40 -2.08
N LEU A 490 -23.32 6.04 -3.37
CA LEU A 490 -24.40 6.51 -4.26
C LEU A 490 -25.78 5.96 -3.88
N VAL A 491 -25.86 4.70 -3.46
CA VAL A 491 -27.10 4.10 -2.96
C VAL A 491 -27.57 4.77 -1.68
N TRP A 492 -26.67 4.99 -0.72
CA TRP A 492 -27.02 5.61 0.57
C TRP A 492 -27.35 7.11 0.44
N SER A 493 -26.85 7.77 -0.60
CA SER A 493 -27.26 9.15 -0.95
C SER A 493 -28.59 9.22 -1.72
N GLY A 494 -29.14 8.07 -2.14
CA GLY A 494 -30.35 8.02 -2.98
C GLY A 494 -30.12 8.38 -4.45
N LYS A 495 -28.86 8.35 -4.92
CA LYS A 495 -28.48 8.67 -6.31
C LYS A 495 -28.44 7.45 -7.23
N ALA A 496 -28.42 6.24 -6.68
CA ALA A 496 -28.42 5.00 -7.42
C ALA A 496 -29.23 3.92 -6.70
N GLU A 497 -29.61 2.90 -7.46
CA GLU A 497 -30.12 1.63 -6.92
C GLU A 497 -29.01 0.58 -6.91
N ARG A 498 -29.07 -0.38 -5.98
CA ARG A 498 -28.09 -1.46 -5.88
C ARG A 498 -28.19 -2.42 -7.06
N GLY A 499 -27.15 -2.50 -7.87
CA GLY A 499 -27.15 -3.29 -9.10
C GLY A 499 -26.76 -4.77 -8.95
N GLY A 500 -26.26 -5.19 -7.78
CA GLY A 500 -25.80 -6.57 -7.54
C GLY A 500 -24.48 -6.91 -8.24
N LYS A 501 -24.27 -8.19 -8.58
CA LYS A 501 -22.98 -8.68 -9.13
C LYS A 501 -22.63 -8.16 -10.54
N ASP A 502 -23.61 -7.75 -11.30
CA ASP A 502 -23.44 -7.21 -12.65
C ASP A 502 -23.71 -5.69 -12.68
N SER A 503 -23.55 -5.01 -11.55
CA SER A 503 -23.74 -3.58 -11.41
C SER A 503 -22.83 -2.77 -12.33
N THR A 504 -23.40 -1.81 -13.05
CA THR A 504 -22.68 -0.84 -13.87
C THR A 504 -22.50 0.51 -13.17
N VAL A 505 -23.07 0.71 -11.99
CA VAL A 505 -23.11 1.99 -11.28
C VAL A 505 -21.71 2.60 -11.13
N ALA A 506 -20.71 1.82 -10.70
CA ALA A 506 -19.35 2.30 -10.57
C ALA A 506 -18.73 2.66 -11.92
N TYR A 507 -18.94 1.83 -12.95
CA TYR A 507 -18.46 2.09 -14.32
C TYR A 507 -19.05 3.38 -14.90
N ASP A 508 -20.37 3.55 -14.77
CA ASP A 508 -21.08 4.72 -15.30
C ASP A 508 -20.62 6.00 -14.61
N LYS A 509 -20.43 5.96 -13.27
CA LYS A 509 -19.91 7.10 -12.52
C LYS A 509 -18.47 7.45 -12.89
N ILE A 510 -17.61 6.47 -13.07
CA ILE A 510 -16.22 6.69 -13.52
C ILE A 510 -16.19 7.31 -14.92
N LYS A 511 -17.02 6.82 -15.82
CA LYS A 511 -17.12 7.37 -17.18
C LYS A 511 -17.62 8.81 -17.18
N GLU A 512 -18.62 9.13 -16.36
CA GLU A 512 -19.12 10.49 -16.14
C GLU A 512 -18.01 11.39 -15.60
N THR A 513 -17.36 10.99 -14.51
CA THR A 513 -16.27 11.74 -13.87
C THR A 513 -15.12 11.98 -14.83
N PHE A 514 -14.69 10.94 -15.57
CA PHE A 514 -13.62 11.04 -16.55
C PHE A 514 -13.93 12.05 -17.65
N SER A 515 -15.17 12.08 -18.17
CA SER A 515 -15.57 13.04 -19.22
C SER A 515 -15.47 14.50 -18.77
N ASN A 516 -15.53 14.75 -17.45
CA ASN A 516 -15.35 16.09 -16.88
C ASN A 516 -13.87 16.45 -16.63
N ILE A 517 -12.99 15.44 -16.53
CA ILE A 517 -11.55 15.61 -16.24
C ILE A 517 -10.72 15.66 -17.51
N SER A 518 -11.08 14.85 -18.52
CA SER A 518 -10.27 14.66 -19.73
C SER A 518 -11.14 14.57 -20.97
N GLY A 519 -10.65 15.16 -22.05
CA GLY A 519 -11.24 14.99 -23.39
C GLY A 519 -10.71 13.76 -24.15
N ALA A 520 -9.90 12.91 -23.52
CA ALA A 520 -9.35 11.71 -24.16
C ALA A 520 -10.44 10.63 -24.36
N ASP A 521 -10.20 9.71 -25.32
CA ASP A 521 -11.11 8.57 -25.53
C ASP A 521 -11.06 7.61 -24.33
N PHE A 522 -12.18 7.46 -23.65
CA PHE A 522 -12.31 6.59 -22.48
C PHE A 522 -11.94 5.12 -22.78
N LYS A 523 -12.26 4.62 -23.98
CA LYS A 523 -11.94 3.23 -24.37
C LYS A 523 -10.42 3.04 -24.49
N MET A 524 -9.72 4.03 -25.05
CA MET A 524 -8.27 4.00 -25.14
C MET A 524 -7.63 4.05 -23.75
N VAL A 525 -8.12 4.91 -22.87
CA VAL A 525 -7.62 5.00 -21.49
C VAL A 525 -7.89 3.72 -20.72
N MET A 526 -9.05 3.10 -20.87
CA MET A 526 -9.37 1.81 -20.28
C MET A 526 -8.42 0.69 -20.78
N HIS A 527 -8.09 0.69 -22.08
CA HIS A 527 -7.14 -0.28 -22.66
C HIS A 527 -5.73 -0.11 -22.12
N ASN A 528 -5.26 1.13 -21.96
CA ASN A 528 -3.92 1.46 -21.46
C ASN A 528 -3.86 1.49 -19.92
N SER A 529 -5.00 1.50 -19.24
CA SER A 529 -5.23 1.71 -17.82
C SER A 529 -4.90 3.09 -17.27
N CYS A 530 -4.38 4.02 -18.06
CA CYS A 530 -4.04 5.37 -17.61
C CYS A 530 -3.92 6.37 -18.75
N VAL A 531 -3.91 7.65 -18.38
CA VAL A 531 -3.63 8.80 -19.25
C VAL A 531 -2.96 9.90 -18.44
N ASP A 532 -2.02 10.59 -19.07
CA ASP A 532 -1.45 11.81 -18.50
C ASP A 532 -2.35 13.00 -18.82
N LEU A 533 -2.69 13.76 -17.80
CA LEU A 533 -3.50 14.95 -17.89
C LEU A 533 -2.61 16.17 -18.21
N PRO A 534 -3.18 17.20 -18.86
CA PRO A 534 -2.46 18.46 -19.04
C PRO A 534 -1.99 19.00 -17.69
N GLN A 535 -0.82 19.60 -17.66
CA GLN A 535 -0.36 20.35 -16.49
C GLN A 535 -1.39 21.45 -16.18
N PRO A 536 -1.79 21.63 -14.90
CA PRO A 536 -2.67 22.74 -14.55
C PRO A 536 -2.02 24.07 -14.96
N MET A 537 -2.82 25.02 -15.44
CA MET A 537 -2.32 26.35 -15.70
C MET A 537 -1.79 26.95 -14.40
N ILE A 538 -0.54 27.40 -14.43
CA ILE A 538 0.10 28.03 -13.28
C ILE A 538 -0.33 29.50 -13.27
N GLU A 539 -1.36 29.79 -12.48
CA GLU A 539 -1.83 31.18 -12.30
C GLU A 539 -0.87 31.97 -11.42
N ASP A 540 -0.40 31.35 -10.31
CA ASP A 540 0.58 31.95 -9.40
C ASP A 540 1.81 31.06 -9.24
N ARG A 541 3.00 31.63 -9.47
CA ARG A 541 4.24 30.90 -9.22
C ARG A 541 4.49 30.81 -7.71
N MET A 542 4.62 29.57 -7.22
CA MET A 542 5.04 29.33 -5.85
C MET A 542 6.46 29.83 -5.65
N THR A 543 6.64 30.76 -4.72
CA THR A 543 7.93 31.31 -4.35
C THR A 543 8.33 30.79 -2.97
N PHE A 544 9.61 30.42 -2.84
CA PHE A 544 10.14 30.00 -1.56
C PHE A 544 10.26 31.20 -0.61
N SER A 545 9.78 31.01 0.61
CA SER A 545 9.93 31.98 1.70
C SER A 545 10.65 31.33 2.88
N ASP A 546 11.61 32.04 3.46
CA ASP A 546 12.22 31.59 4.71
C ASP A 546 11.17 31.57 5.82
N ALA A 547 11.13 30.47 6.52
CA ALA A 547 10.21 30.26 7.63
C ALA A 547 10.96 29.94 8.93
N THR A 548 10.41 30.35 10.06
CA THR A 548 10.95 29.93 11.35
C THR A 548 10.79 28.42 11.48
N TYR A 549 11.88 27.73 11.79
CA TYR A 549 11.85 26.29 11.96
C TYR A 549 10.90 25.85 13.05
N ALA A 550 10.06 24.89 12.76
CA ALA A 550 9.28 24.18 13.77
C ALA A 550 10.21 23.42 14.74
N ALA A 551 9.62 22.93 15.84
CA ALA A 551 10.38 22.20 16.85
C ALA A 551 11.11 20.99 16.25
N MET A 552 12.42 20.94 16.49
CA MET A 552 13.27 19.83 16.07
C MET A 552 13.21 18.67 17.08
N PRO A 553 13.60 17.45 16.69
CA PRO A 553 13.74 16.36 17.62
C PRO A 553 14.72 16.71 18.74
N LYS A 554 14.34 16.45 19.98
CA LYS A 554 15.24 16.72 21.13
C LYS A 554 16.37 15.69 21.14
N LYS A 555 17.60 16.16 21.40
CA LYS A 555 18.72 15.26 21.69
C LYS A 555 18.40 14.46 22.96
N THR A 556 18.55 13.17 22.89
CA THR A 556 18.37 12.25 24.01
C THR A 556 19.70 11.66 24.44
N THR A 557 19.84 11.41 25.76
CA THR A 557 20.94 10.63 26.31
C THR A 557 20.43 9.24 26.60
N GLY A 558 20.90 8.22 25.87
CA GLY A 558 20.50 6.83 26.08
C GLY A 558 20.16 6.08 24.79
N THR A 559 19.35 5.04 24.92
CA THR A 559 18.89 4.22 23.80
C THR A 559 17.75 4.95 23.08
N GLU A 560 17.91 5.12 21.77
CA GLU A 560 16.86 5.64 20.88
C GLU A 560 16.12 4.48 20.22
N VAL A 561 14.80 4.57 20.18
CA VAL A 561 13.94 3.57 19.54
C VAL A 561 13.31 4.19 18.32
N ILE A 562 13.40 3.52 17.20
CA ILE A 562 12.71 3.89 15.98
C ILE A 562 11.69 2.81 15.61
N THR A 563 10.59 3.23 15.03
CA THR A 563 9.64 2.36 14.36
C THR A 563 9.76 2.54 12.86
N TYR A 564 9.69 1.45 12.12
CA TYR A 564 9.73 1.50 10.66
C TYR A 564 8.63 0.62 10.08
N GLN A 565 8.19 0.99 8.89
CA GLN A 565 7.21 0.20 8.14
C GLN A 565 7.88 -1.06 7.59
N LYS A 566 7.23 -2.19 7.72
CA LYS A 566 7.65 -3.41 7.05
C LYS A 566 7.29 -3.33 5.57
N SER A 567 8.24 -3.63 4.71
CA SER A 567 8.09 -3.68 3.25
C SER A 567 7.27 -4.89 2.80
#